data_49bb22394c1e6b2957b58e06d8fba99c
#
_entry.id   49bb22394c1e6b2957b58e06d8fba99c
#
_cell.length_a   1.000
_cell.length_b   1.000
_cell.length_c   1.000
_cell.angle_alpha   90.00
_cell.angle_beta   90.00
_cell.angle_gamma   90.00
#
_symmetry.space_group_name_H-M   'P 1'
#
loop_
_entity.id
_entity.type
_entity.pdbx_description
1 polymer ?
#
loop_
_entity_poly.entity_id
_entity_poly.type
_entity_poly.pdbx_seq_one_letter_code
_entity_poly.pdbx_strand_id
1 'polypeptide(L)'
;MTKEAVLEVLGTILEPDLKKDIVTLNFVEDLQVEDSKITLTIYVSNPALHARKRMQEAVEFNLKRVFGENLEITCMVKGLPSEARETHRKILPEVKNIIAIASGKGGVGKSTVTANLAGGLAKAGFRVGIVDADIYGPSIPTMFDVVGERPTMIDVEGKPMINPVMSYGIKILSMGFFSQNDEAIVWRGPMAAKAMTQLFTDAYWGELDYLLIDLPPGTGDIHLSLVQTVPLDGVVIVSTPQEVALADARKGVNMFKLDTINVPIVGLVENMSWFTPAELPDNKYYIFGRDGVKNLAAGMNETFLGHIPLVQGVRESGDVGRPAVFQENTPTALAFEELVRIFVEEVNVLKARKALKTQKDGVK
;
A
#
# COMPACT_ATOMS: atom_id res chain seq x y z
N MET A 1 -44.82 2.14 6.13
CA MET A 1 -43.49 2.74 6.30
C MET A 1 -43.13 3.46 4.99
N THR A 2 -42.62 4.73 5.03
CA THR A 2 -42.30 5.48 3.80
C THR A 2 -40.80 5.52 3.57
N LYS A 3 -40.40 5.70 2.32
CA LYS A 3 -38.97 5.81 1.93
C LYS A 3 -38.31 7.05 2.57
N GLU A 4 -39.06 8.14 2.69
CA GLU A 4 -38.60 9.39 3.30
C GLU A 4 -38.29 9.18 4.79
N ALA A 5 -39.16 8.49 5.52
CA ALA A 5 -38.95 8.21 6.94
C ALA A 5 -37.73 7.30 7.17
N VAL A 6 -37.47 6.36 6.25
CA VAL A 6 -36.27 5.52 6.31
C VAL A 6 -35.01 6.33 6.04
N LEU A 7 -35.02 7.22 5.04
CA LEU A 7 -33.90 8.11 4.73
C LEU A 7 -33.61 9.08 5.88
N GLU A 8 -34.62 9.58 6.60
CA GLU A 8 -34.44 10.43 7.78
C GLU A 8 -33.67 9.70 8.89
N VAL A 9 -34.01 8.43 9.14
CA VAL A 9 -33.27 7.61 10.13
C VAL A 9 -31.85 7.34 9.66
N LEU A 10 -31.64 7.00 8.38
CA LEU A 10 -30.31 6.77 7.81
C LEU A 10 -29.45 8.03 7.83
N GLY A 11 -30.04 9.23 7.72
CA GLY A 11 -29.36 10.52 7.85
C GLY A 11 -28.81 10.81 9.25
N THR A 12 -29.14 10.00 10.26
CA THR A 12 -28.51 10.08 11.59
C THR A 12 -27.22 9.28 11.70
N ILE A 13 -26.92 8.42 10.71
CA ILE A 13 -25.77 7.54 10.73
C ILE A 13 -24.59 8.22 10.04
N LEU A 14 -23.53 8.50 10.80
CA LEU A 14 -22.33 9.11 10.28
C LEU A 14 -21.39 8.05 9.68
N GLU A 15 -20.84 8.37 8.53
CA GLU A 15 -19.70 7.62 7.99
C GLU A 15 -18.46 7.98 8.82
N PRO A 16 -17.78 6.99 9.43
CA PRO A 16 -16.75 7.26 10.45
C PRO A 16 -15.55 8.07 9.93
N ASP A 17 -15.12 7.82 8.69
CA ASP A 17 -13.93 8.42 8.12
C ASP A 17 -14.21 9.83 7.54
N LEU A 18 -15.40 10.05 6.96
CA LEU A 18 -15.81 11.32 6.35
C LEU A 18 -16.56 12.25 7.30
N LYS A 19 -16.99 11.77 8.48
CA LYS A 19 -17.71 12.51 9.52
C LYS A 19 -18.97 13.24 9.02
N LYS A 20 -19.59 12.71 7.98
CA LYS A 20 -20.86 13.16 7.41
C LYS A 20 -21.84 12.00 7.39
N ASP A 21 -23.15 12.30 7.37
CA ASP A 21 -24.15 11.26 7.30
C ASP A 21 -24.19 10.59 5.92
N ILE A 22 -24.59 9.30 5.91
CA ILE A 22 -24.56 8.47 4.71
C ILE A 22 -25.57 8.90 3.63
N VAL A 23 -26.60 9.65 3.99
CA VAL A 23 -27.60 10.15 3.03
C VAL A 23 -27.07 11.39 2.33
N THR A 24 -26.49 12.37 3.07
CA THR A 24 -25.83 13.55 2.50
C THR A 24 -24.64 13.17 1.61
N LEU A 25 -23.97 12.07 1.91
CA LEU A 25 -22.87 11.54 1.08
C LEU A 25 -23.36 10.81 -0.18
N ASN A 26 -24.66 10.63 -0.37
CA ASN A 26 -25.26 9.80 -1.42
C ASN A 26 -24.76 8.34 -1.39
N PHE A 27 -24.52 7.78 -0.21
CA PHE A 27 -24.03 6.42 -0.01
C PHE A 27 -25.13 5.39 0.12
N VAL A 28 -26.39 5.79 -0.01
CA VAL A 28 -27.57 4.92 0.05
C VAL A 28 -28.09 4.69 -1.36
N GLU A 29 -28.05 3.45 -1.84
CA GLU A 29 -28.59 3.03 -3.14
C GLU A 29 -29.56 1.87 -2.99
N ASP A 30 -30.33 1.61 -4.04
CA ASP A 30 -31.29 0.48 -4.16
C ASP A 30 -32.29 0.38 -2.99
N LEU A 31 -32.64 1.53 -2.36
CA LEU A 31 -33.56 1.52 -1.23
C LEU A 31 -34.98 1.13 -1.68
N GLN A 32 -35.40 -0.05 -1.23
CA GLN A 32 -36.77 -0.58 -1.38
C GLN A 32 -37.40 -0.75 0.01
N VAL A 33 -38.63 -0.27 0.16
CA VAL A 33 -39.34 -0.27 1.42
C VAL A 33 -40.69 -0.94 1.20
N GLU A 34 -40.91 -2.05 1.86
CA GLU A 34 -42.18 -2.79 1.93
C GLU A 34 -42.72 -2.72 3.36
N ASP A 35 -43.94 -3.20 3.60
CA ASP A 35 -44.62 -3.02 4.89
C ASP A 35 -43.80 -3.49 6.11
N SER A 36 -43.03 -4.57 5.98
CA SER A 36 -42.23 -5.16 7.07
C SER A 36 -40.79 -5.48 6.65
N LYS A 37 -40.38 -5.05 5.44
CA LYS A 37 -39.09 -5.37 4.88
C LYS A 37 -38.40 -4.13 4.26
N ILE A 38 -37.12 -3.97 4.56
CA ILE A 38 -36.24 -2.95 3.93
C ILE A 38 -35.07 -3.66 3.24
N THR A 39 -34.88 -3.35 1.96
CA THR A 39 -33.68 -3.77 1.21
C THR A 39 -32.95 -2.53 0.76
N LEU A 40 -31.62 -2.48 1.02
CA LEU A 40 -30.79 -1.34 0.63
C LEU A 40 -29.34 -1.74 0.43
N THR A 41 -28.65 -0.95 -0.38
CA THR A 41 -27.20 -0.99 -0.54
C THR A 41 -26.59 0.26 0.10
N ILE A 42 -25.57 0.10 0.95
CA ILE A 42 -24.81 1.20 1.54
C ILE A 42 -23.38 1.15 1.03
N TYR A 43 -22.86 2.30 0.61
CA TYR A 43 -21.44 2.46 0.34
C TYR A 43 -20.71 2.95 1.59
N VAL A 44 -19.45 2.53 1.73
CA VAL A 44 -18.53 2.99 2.78
C VAL A 44 -17.20 3.38 2.16
N SER A 45 -16.56 4.39 2.72
CA SER A 45 -15.22 4.83 2.28
C SER A 45 -14.16 3.76 2.57
N ASN A 46 -14.31 3.07 3.70
CA ASN A 46 -13.44 1.97 4.12
C ASN A 46 -14.12 0.61 3.88
N PRO A 47 -13.74 -0.13 2.81
CA PRO A 47 -14.35 -1.43 2.48
C PRO A 47 -13.81 -2.60 3.31
N ALA A 48 -12.98 -2.38 4.33
CA ALA A 48 -12.54 -3.44 5.23
C ALA A 48 -13.73 -4.16 5.87
N LEU A 49 -13.58 -5.48 6.08
CA LEU A 49 -14.69 -6.33 6.55
C LEU A 49 -15.29 -5.81 7.87
N HIS A 50 -14.44 -5.39 8.80
CA HIS A 50 -14.90 -4.84 10.09
C HIS A 50 -15.66 -3.52 9.94
N ALA A 51 -15.25 -2.62 9.02
CA ALA A 51 -15.94 -1.36 8.76
C ALA A 51 -17.31 -1.59 8.11
N ARG A 52 -17.37 -2.51 7.14
CA ARG A 52 -18.65 -2.93 6.51
C ARG A 52 -19.60 -3.54 7.51
N LYS A 53 -19.11 -4.47 8.37
CA LYS A 53 -19.92 -5.10 9.40
C LYS A 53 -20.43 -4.08 10.42
N ARG A 54 -19.59 -3.16 10.86
CA ARG A 54 -19.97 -2.08 11.79
C ARG A 54 -21.04 -1.16 11.19
N MET A 55 -20.92 -0.80 9.90
CA MET A 55 -21.91 0.00 9.21
C MET A 55 -23.23 -0.76 9.07
N GLN A 56 -23.21 -2.04 8.71
CA GLN A 56 -24.38 -2.88 8.64
C GLN A 56 -25.09 -2.96 9.99
N GLU A 57 -24.37 -3.22 11.08
CA GLU A 57 -24.90 -3.26 12.45
C GLU A 57 -25.52 -1.91 12.86
N ALA A 58 -24.88 -0.79 12.50
CA ALA A 58 -25.39 0.54 12.78
C ALA A 58 -26.72 0.83 12.03
N VAL A 59 -26.81 0.43 10.76
CA VAL A 59 -28.03 0.56 9.95
C VAL A 59 -29.16 -0.29 10.53
N GLU A 60 -28.89 -1.56 10.80
CA GLU A 60 -29.88 -2.48 11.38
C GLU A 60 -30.37 -2.00 12.74
N PHE A 61 -29.47 -1.59 13.62
CA PHE A 61 -29.81 -1.07 14.95
C PHE A 61 -30.69 0.18 14.89
N ASN A 62 -30.32 1.18 14.07
CA ASN A 62 -31.08 2.43 14.00
C ASN A 62 -32.46 2.23 13.35
N LEU A 63 -32.57 1.41 12.31
CA LEU A 63 -33.85 1.12 11.68
C LEU A 63 -34.78 0.32 12.60
N LYS A 64 -34.28 -0.72 13.27
CA LYS A 64 -35.08 -1.51 14.24
C LYS A 64 -35.52 -0.69 15.43
N ARG A 65 -34.68 0.22 15.93
CA ARG A 65 -35.01 1.13 17.04
C ARG A 65 -36.23 2.01 16.73
N VAL A 66 -36.37 2.45 15.47
CA VAL A 66 -37.45 3.39 15.08
C VAL A 66 -38.69 2.65 14.56
N PHE A 67 -38.50 1.59 13.78
CA PHE A 67 -39.62 0.90 13.09
C PHE A 67 -40.03 -0.43 13.73
N GLY A 68 -39.31 -0.87 14.76
CA GLY A 68 -39.61 -2.07 15.56
C GLY A 68 -38.71 -3.28 15.26
N GLU A 69 -38.58 -4.15 16.24
CA GLU A 69 -37.69 -5.32 16.20
C GLU A 69 -38.09 -6.38 15.15
N ASN A 70 -39.35 -6.41 14.74
CA ASN A 70 -39.84 -7.36 13.75
C ASN A 70 -39.54 -6.99 12.29
N LEU A 71 -38.80 -5.89 12.07
CA LEU A 71 -38.44 -5.43 10.74
C LEU A 71 -37.37 -6.34 10.12
N GLU A 72 -37.66 -6.89 8.94
CA GLU A 72 -36.68 -7.62 8.14
C GLU A 72 -35.80 -6.65 7.34
N ILE A 73 -34.49 -6.67 7.59
CA ILE A 73 -33.59 -5.78 6.94
C ILE A 73 -32.54 -6.58 6.14
N THR A 74 -32.50 -6.33 4.84
CA THR A 74 -31.45 -6.83 3.96
C THR A 74 -30.54 -5.65 3.58
N CYS A 75 -29.45 -5.48 4.33
CA CYS A 75 -28.48 -4.41 4.11
C CYS A 75 -27.20 -4.98 3.48
N MET A 76 -26.90 -4.59 2.25
CA MET A 76 -25.65 -4.93 1.56
C MET A 76 -24.70 -3.75 1.70
N VAL A 77 -23.53 -3.96 2.31
CA VAL A 77 -22.51 -2.90 2.45
C VAL A 77 -21.36 -3.15 1.48
N LYS A 78 -21.13 -2.20 0.57
CA LYS A 78 -20.10 -2.22 -0.46
C LYS A 78 -19.07 -1.10 -0.21
N GLY A 79 -17.83 -1.32 -0.64
CA GLY A 79 -16.86 -0.22 -0.74
C GLY A 79 -17.20 0.68 -1.93
N LEU A 80 -16.86 1.98 -1.82
CA LEU A 80 -17.01 2.92 -2.95
C LEU A 80 -16.28 2.39 -4.20
N PRO A 81 -16.88 2.52 -5.39
CA PRO A 81 -16.20 2.24 -6.66
C PRO A 81 -14.89 3.04 -6.78
N SER A 82 -13.89 2.48 -7.50
CA SER A 82 -12.59 3.13 -7.68
C SER A 82 -12.66 4.52 -8.32
N GLU A 83 -13.65 4.77 -9.16
CA GLU A 83 -13.89 6.07 -9.82
C GLU A 83 -14.31 7.17 -8.83
N ALA A 84 -15.09 6.83 -7.81
CA ALA A 84 -15.45 7.76 -6.74
C ALA A 84 -14.25 8.13 -5.84
N ARG A 85 -13.17 7.33 -5.86
CA ARG A 85 -11.92 7.61 -5.13
C ARG A 85 -11.07 8.69 -5.80
N GLU A 86 -11.20 8.91 -7.11
CA GLU A 86 -10.42 9.95 -7.82
C GLU A 86 -10.82 11.37 -7.38
N THR A 87 -12.06 11.60 -6.97
CA THR A 87 -12.51 12.90 -6.43
C THR A 87 -11.96 13.20 -5.02
N HIS A 88 -11.46 12.19 -4.30
CA HIS A 88 -10.86 12.34 -2.96
C HIS A 88 -9.33 12.38 -2.95
N ARG A 89 -8.67 12.51 -4.09
CA ARG A 89 -7.21 12.57 -4.26
C ARG A 89 -6.61 13.89 -3.73
N LYS A 90 -6.95 14.27 -2.48
CA LYS A 90 -6.34 15.41 -1.78
C LYS A 90 -5.12 15.03 -0.93
N ILE A 91 -4.86 13.73 -0.78
CA ILE A 91 -3.71 13.22 -0.04
C ILE A 91 -2.55 13.13 -1.03
N LEU A 92 -1.44 13.80 -0.72
CA LEU A 92 -0.19 13.80 -1.51
C LEU A 92 -0.34 14.36 -2.95
N PRO A 93 -0.93 15.57 -3.14
CA PRO A 93 -1.21 16.11 -4.47
C PRO A 93 0.06 16.39 -5.30
N GLU A 94 1.20 16.60 -4.63
CA GLU A 94 2.49 16.92 -5.26
C GLU A 94 3.35 15.68 -5.55
N VAL A 95 2.85 14.48 -5.23
CA VAL A 95 3.55 13.21 -5.49
C VAL A 95 3.05 12.61 -6.81
N LYS A 96 3.97 12.41 -7.76
CA LYS A 96 3.63 11.94 -9.12
C LYS A 96 3.30 10.45 -9.17
N ASN A 97 3.98 9.62 -8.38
CA ASN A 97 3.81 8.17 -8.34
C ASN A 97 3.86 7.68 -6.90
N ILE A 98 2.82 7.02 -6.46
CA ILE A 98 2.72 6.39 -5.14
C ILE A 98 2.68 4.88 -5.35
N ILE A 99 3.78 4.21 -5.04
CA ILE A 99 3.97 2.79 -5.33
C ILE A 99 4.16 2.01 -4.04
N ALA A 100 3.31 1.02 -3.81
CA ALA A 100 3.46 0.10 -2.70
C ALA A 100 4.47 -1.02 -3.04
N ILE A 101 5.27 -1.42 -2.06
CA ILE A 101 6.11 -2.62 -2.14
C ILE A 101 5.54 -3.63 -1.15
N ALA A 102 5.07 -4.74 -1.65
CA ALA A 102 4.35 -5.75 -0.89
C ALA A 102 5.01 -7.13 -1.00
N SER A 103 4.74 -7.98 -0.03
CA SER A 103 5.11 -9.38 -0.08
C SER A 103 4.04 -10.24 0.58
N GLY A 104 3.80 -11.42 0.04
CA GLY A 104 2.84 -12.37 0.63
C GLY A 104 3.33 -12.99 1.94
N LYS A 105 4.65 -12.95 2.20
CA LYS A 105 5.31 -13.59 3.33
C LYS A 105 6.43 -12.72 3.87
N GLY A 106 6.69 -12.79 5.20
CA GLY A 106 7.85 -12.18 5.83
C GLY A 106 9.17 -12.88 5.45
N GLY A 107 10.28 -12.14 5.52
CA GLY A 107 11.63 -12.69 5.28
C GLY A 107 12.05 -12.84 3.81
N VAL A 108 11.24 -12.38 2.85
CA VAL A 108 11.59 -12.43 1.41
C VAL A 108 12.48 -11.27 0.95
N GLY A 109 12.83 -10.34 1.86
CA GLY A 109 13.67 -9.18 1.56
C GLY A 109 12.92 -8.00 0.93
N LYS A 110 11.63 -7.85 1.22
CA LYS A 110 10.80 -6.73 0.75
C LYS A 110 11.46 -5.37 1.00
N SER A 111 11.80 -5.06 2.25
CA SER A 111 12.41 -3.79 2.64
C SER A 111 13.79 -3.57 2.03
N THR A 112 14.57 -4.64 1.83
CA THR A 112 15.85 -4.57 1.08
C THR A 112 15.62 -4.14 -0.37
N VAL A 113 14.60 -4.69 -1.02
CA VAL A 113 14.21 -4.28 -2.39
C VAL A 113 13.71 -2.85 -2.38
N THR A 114 12.88 -2.45 -1.41
CA THR A 114 12.38 -1.07 -1.25
C THR A 114 13.53 -0.08 -1.12
N ALA A 115 14.49 -0.34 -0.22
CA ALA A 115 15.63 0.55 0.03
C ALA A 115 16.51 0.71 -1.21
N ASN A 116 16.80 -0.39 -1.90
CA ASN A 116 17.64 -0.36 -3.10
C ASN A 116 16.92 0.24 -4.31
N LEU A 117 15.62 0.00 -4.46
CA LEU A 117 14.80 0.64 -5.49
C LEU A 117 14.76 2.16 -5.29
N ALA A 118 14.53 2.62 -4.05
CA ALA A 118 14.57 4.04 -3.70
C ALA A 118 15.93 4.67 -3.97
N GLY A 119 17.02 4.01 -3.51
CA GLY A 119 18.38 4.46 -3.75
C GLY A 119 18.72 4.55 -5.24
N GLY A 120 18.30 3.55 -6.02
CA GLY A 120 18.52 3.54 -7.46
C GLY A 120 17.72 4.61 -8.21
N LEU A 121 16.49 4.87 -7.81
CA LEU A 121 15.69 5.99 -8.32
C LEU A 121 16.36 7.35 -8.00
N ALA A 122 16.83 7.54 -6.76
CA ALA A 122 17.54 8.76 -6.37
C ALA A 122 18.84 8.93 -7.16
N LYS A 123 19.62 7.85 -7.37
CA LYS A 123 20.81 7.82 -8.20
C LYS A 123 20.52 8.18 -9.66
N ALA A 124 19.34 7.80 -10.17
CA ALA A 124 18.85 8.16 -11.49
C ALA A 124 18.32 9.61 -11.59
N GLY A 125 18.38 10.39 -10.50
CA GLY A 125 18.00 11.80 -10.46
C GLY A 125 16.52 12.08 -10.13
N PHE A 126 15.75 11.09 -9.72
CA PHE A 126 14.37 11.29 -9.28
C PHE A 126 14.31 11.77 -7.82
N ARG A 127 13.30 12.59 -7.50
CA ARG A 127 12.96 12.97 -6.12
C ARG A 127 12.16 11.84 -5.49
N VAL A 128 12.69 11.25 -4.45
CA VAL A 128 12.17 10.01 -3.86
C VAL A 128 11.83 10.18 -2.39
N GLY A 129 10.71 9.60 -1.98
CA GLY A 129 10.34 9.39 -0.59
C GLY A 129 10.10 7.92 -0.28
N ILE A 130 10.29 7.55 0.98
CA ILE A 130 9.95 6.22 1.51
C ILE A 130 9.06 6.39 2.74
N VAL A 131 7.96 5.66 2.77
CA VAL A 131 7.18 5.39 3.98
C VAL A 131 7.42 3.95 4.38
N ASP A 132 8.04 3.73 5.54
CA ASP A 132 8.14 2.42 6.17
C ASP A 132 6.90 2.20 7.04
N ALA A 133 5.96 1.46 6.50
CA ALA A 133 4.69 1.14 7.13
C ALA A 133 4.72 -0.22 7.87
N ASP A 134 5.88 -0.87 7.97
CA ASP A 134 6.05 -2.12 8.71
C ASP A 134 6.16 -1.83 10.22
N ILE A 135 5.01 -1.89 10.89
CA ILE A 135 4.90 -1.57 12.32
C ILE A 135 5.63 -2.58 13.19
N TYR A 136 5.68 -3.83 12.76
CA TYR A 136 6.21 -4.94 13.55
C TYR A 136 7.72 -5.12 13.40
N GLY A 137 8.29 -4.62 12.31
CA GLY A 137 9.72 -4.75 12.04
C GLY A 137 10.23 -3.63 11.14
N PRO A 138 10.11 -2.35 11.58
CA PRO A 138 10.56 -1.22 10.77
C PRO A 138 12.07 -1.32 10.55
N SER A 139 12.48 -1.52 9.31
CA SER A 139 13.88 -1.79 8.94
C SER A 139 14.52 -0.71 8.07
N ILE A 140 13.73 0.15 7.47
CA ILE A 140 14.23 1.24 6.60
C ILE A 140 15.18 2.19 7.35
N PRO A 141 14.92 2.60 8.62
CA PRO A 141 15.86 3.44 9.36
C PRO A 141 17.27 2.83 9.47
N THR A 142 17.37 1.53 9.72
CA THR A 142 18.65 0.81 9.77
C THR A 142 19.33 0.81 8.41
N MET A 143 18.58 0.53 7.33
CA MET A 143 19.12 0.45 5.96
C MET A 143 19.59 1.76 5.39
N PHE A 144 19.28 2.89 6.04
CA PHE A 144 19.68 4.23 5.64
C PHE A 144 20.52 4.98 6.70
N ASP A 145 20.99 4.27 7.74
CA ASP A 145 21.77 4.81 8.86
C ASP A 145 21.10 6.03 9.54
N VAL A 146 19.81 5.92 9.81
CA VAL A 146 19.02 7.00 10.43
C VAL A 146 18.24 6.54 11.66
N VAL A 147 18.65 5.43 12.31
CA VAL A 147 17.97 4.88 13.50
C VAL A 147 17.89 5.89 14.65
N GLY A 148 18.95 6.69 14.84
CA GLY A 148 19.02 7.73 15.88
C GLY A 148 18.28 9.02 15.53
N GLU A 149 17.92 9.21 14.28
CA GLU A 149 17.29 10.42 13.79
C GLU A 149 15.81 10.49 14.22
N ARG A 150 15.28 11.71 14.28
CA ARG A 150 13.86 11.96 14.55
C ARG A 150 13.31 12.97 13.55
N PRO A 151 12.11 12.74 13.02
CA PRO A 151 11.40 13.73 12.23
C PRO A 151 11.17 14.99 13.07
N THR A 152 11.35 16.15 12.46
CA THR A 152 11.12 17.45 13.09
C THR A 152 9.75 18.00 12.69
N MET A 153 9.25 18.99 13.42
CA MET A 153 8.05 19.72 13.02
C MET A 153 8.45 21.01 12.31
N ILE A 154 7.80 21.31 11.21
CA ILE A 154 7.95 22.57 10.46
C ILE A 154 6.59 23.20 10.27
N ASP A 155 6.57 24.53 10.15
CA ASP A 155 5.36 25.27 9.76
C ASP A 155 5.31 25.39 8.23
N VAL A 156 4.23 24.91 7.65
CA VAL A 156 3.95 25.05 6.21
C VAL A 156 2.62 25.78 6.07
N GLU A 157 2.70 27.03 5.65
CA GLU A 157 1.52 27.89 5.45
C GLU A 157 0.61 27.99 6.71
N GLY A 158 1.21 28.07 7.90
CA GLY A 158 0.48 28.15 9.17
C GLY A 158 -0.01 26.79 9.71
N LYS A 159 0.42 25.68 9.12
CA LYS A 159 0.11 24.33 9.60
C LYS A 159 1.37 23.61 10.06
N PRO A 160 1.38 23.05 11.29
CA PRO A 160 2.48 22.21 11.73
C PRO A 160 2.46 20.88 10.96
N MET A 161 3.57 20.57 10.27
CA MET A 161 3.73 19.34 9.51
C MET A 161 5.01 18.61 9.93
N ILE A 162 4.98 17.28 9.81
CA ILE A 162 6.13 16.42 10.07
C ILE A 162 7.12 16.58 8.90
N ASN A 163 8.35 17.00 9.18
CA ASN A 163 9.42 17.03 8.20
C ASN A 163 10.13 15.68 8.17
N PRO A 164 10.10 14.94 7.05
CA PRO A 164 10.77 13.64 6.93
C PRO A 164 12.28 13.74 7.17
N VAL A 165 12.84 12.66 7.71
CA VAL A 165 14.31 12.51 7.81
C VAL A 165 14.89 12.37 6.42
N MET A 166 16.08 12.94 6.19
CA MET A 166 16.77 12.88 4.90
C MET A 166 18.00 11.98 4.97
N SER A 167 18.09 11.02 4.05
CA SER A 167 19.31 10.24 3.84
C SER A 167 19.51 9.96 2.35
N TYR A 168 20.74 10.13 1.84
CA TYR A 168 21.09 9.98 0.41
C TYR A 168 20.16 10.76 -0.55
N GLY A 169 19.62 11.91 -0.12
CA GLY A 169 18.69 12.71 -0.91
C GLY A 169 17.26 12.15 -0.95
N ILE A 170 16.95 11.14 -0.14
CA ILE A 170 15.65 10.49 -0.03
C ILE A 170 14.95 10.95 1.25
N LYS A 171 13.68 11.34 1.15
CA LYS A 171 12.83 11.66 2.30
C LYS A 171 12.32 10.35 2.94
N ILE A 172 12.49 10.18 4.24
CA ILE A 172 12.15 8.93 4.95
C ILE A 172 11.26 9.23 6.14
N LEU A 173 10.12 8.55 6.20
CA LEU A 173 9.33 8.40 7.41
C LEU A 173 9.10 6.92 7.70
N SER A 174 9.32 6.53 8.95
CA SER A 174 9.13 5.16 9.42
C SER A 174 8.31 5.15 10.69
N MET A 175 7.48 4.13 10.85
CA MET A 175 6.85 3.83 12.13
C MET A 175 7.89 3.63 13.25
N GLY A 176 9.11 3.21 12.89
CA GLY A 176 10.23 3.07 13.82
C GLY A 176 10.70 4.38 14.46
N PHE A 177 10.46 5.53 13.85
CA PHE A 177 10.83 6.83 14.44
C PHE A 177 9.94 7.24 15.62
N PHE A 178 8.75 6.64 15.75
CA PHE A 178 7.76 6.95 16.79
C PHE A 178 7.73 5.93 17.92
N SER A 179 8.48 4.84 17.79
CA SER A 179 8.74 3.91 18.90
C SER A 179 9.97 4.37 19.68
N GLN A 180 9.89 4.39 21.02
CA GLN A 180 11.09 4.58 21.83
C GLN A 180 11.90 3.28 21.80
N ASN A 181 13.23 3.40 21.78
CA ASN A 181 14.14 2.26 21.80
C ASN A 181 13.77 1.35 23.00
N ASP A 182 13.56 0.06 22.75
CA ASP A 182 13.31 -1.02 23.71
C ASP A 182 11.93 -1.06 24.40
N GLU A 183 11.00 -0.15 24.14
CA GLU A 183 9.63 -0.32 24.60
C GLU A 183 8.77 -1.07 23.56
N ALA A 184 8.22 -2.21 23.96
CA ALA A 184 7.25 -2.92 23.16
C ALA A 184 5.93 -2.13 23.11
N ILE A 185 5.79 -1.27 22.10
CA ILE A 185 4.51 -0.60 21.85
C ILE A 185 3.53 -1.64 21.31
N VAL A 186 2.50 -1.95 22.08
CA VAL A 186 1.41 -2.83 21.61
C VAL A 186 0.51 -2.03 20.69
N TRP A 187 0.81 -2.07 19.40
CA TRP A 187 -0.03 -1.46 18.38
C TRP A 187 -1.34 -2.24 18.23
N ARG A 188 -2.46 -1.64 18.63
CA ARG A 188 -3.79 -2.18 18.31
C ARG A 188 -4.20 -1.71 16.91
N GLY A 189 -4.88 -2.57 16.13
CA GLY A 189 -5.22 -2.31 14.73
C GLY A 189 -5.70 -0.88 14.41
N PRO A 190 -6.70 -0.32 15.14
CA PRO A 190 -7.16 1.05 14.90
C PRO A 190 -6.12 2.14 15.18
N MET A 191 -5.26 1.96 16.18
CA MET A 191 -4.17 2.91 16.49
C MET A 191 -3.10 2.88 15.40
N ALA A 192 -2.73 1.68 14.96
CA ALA A 192 -1.78 1.46 13.89
C ALA A 192 -2.24 2.10 12.58
N ALA A 193 -3.50 1.88 12.19
CA ALA A 193 -4.09 2.47 11.00
C ALA A 193 -4.09 4.01 11.05
N LYS A 194 -4.44 4.59 12.21
CA LYS A 194 -4.41 6.04 12.41
C LYS A 194 -3.00 6.60 12.30
N ALA A 195 -2.02 6.00 12.98
CA ALA A 195 -0.62 6.43 12.92
C ALA A 195 -0.07 6.35 11.48
N MET A 196 -0.35 5.26 10.78
CA MET A 196 0.03 5.15 9.37
C MET A 196 -0.61 6.23 8.50
N THR A 197 -1.89 6.54 8.69
CA THR A 197 -2.55 7.62 7.95
C THR A 197 -1.82 8.96 8.16
N GLN A 198 -1.37 9.24 9.38
CA GLN A 198 -0.63 10.47 9.70
C GLN A 198 0.71 10.57 8.98
N LEU A 199 1.40 9.46 8.67
CA LEU A 199 2.62 9.49 7.85
C LEU A 199 2.38 10.07 6.44
N PHE A 200 1.15 10.00 5.95
CA PHE A 200 0.78 10.54 4.64
C PHE A 200 0.14 11.91 4.72
N THR A 201 -0.73 12.15 5.71
CA THR A 201 -1.54 13.36 5.81
C THR A 201 -0.85 14.51 6.54
N ASP A 202 -0.03 14.19 7.54
CA ASP A 202 0.57 15.17 8.45
C ASP A 202 2.06 15.43 8.13
N ALA A 203 2.61 14.77 7.09
CA ALA A 203 3.98 14.91 6.66
C ALA A 203 4.14 15.83 5.45
N TYR A 204 5.19 16.65 5.46
CA TYR A 204 5.56 17.52 4.35
C TYR A 204 6.43 16.79 3.34
N TRP A 205 5.77 16.10 2.43
CA TRP A 205 6.45 15.40 1.34
C TRP A 205 6.93 16.35 0.24
N GLY A 206 6.18 17.44 -0.05
CA GLY A 206 6.42 18.34 -1.17
C GLY A 206 6.43 17.60 -2.50
N GLU A 207 7.08 18.18 -3.50
CA GLU A 207 7.16 17.57 -4.82
C GLU A 207 8.06 16.33 -4.83
N LEU A 208 7.46 15.17 -5.11
CA LEU A 208 8.17 13.90 -5.33
C LEU A 208 7.82 13.29 -6.69
N ASP A 209 8.81 12.65 -7.31
CA ASP A 209 8.59 11.84 -8.50
C ASP A 209 8.09 10.44 -8.12
N TYR A 210 8.58 9.89 -7.01
CA TYR A 210 8.17 8.60 -6.46
C TYR A 210 8.07 8.65 -4.93
N LEU A 211 6.98 8.13 -4.38
CA LEU A 211 6.84 7.76 -2.98
C LEU A 211 6.66 6.24 -2.90
N LEU A 212 7.66 5.57 -2.35
CA LEU A 212 7.62 4.12 -2.13
C LEU A 212 7.07 3.83 -0.74
N ILE A 213 6.14 2.88 -0.65
CA ILE A 213 5.53 2.47 0.62
C ILE A 213 5.95 1.04 0.91
N ASP A 214 6.81 0.85 1.89
CA ASP A 214 7.20 -0.47 2.37
C ASP A 214 6.10 -1.03 3.28
N LEU A 215 5.25 -1.92 2.73
CA LEU A 215 4.09 -2.47 3.43
C LEU A 215 4.52 -3.53 4.47
N PRO A 216 3.75 -3.78 5.53
CA PRO A 216 3.94 -4.96 6.36
C PRO A 216 3.89 -6.25 5.52
N PRO A 217 4.44 -7.38 5.93
CA PRO A 217 4.29 -8.64 5.21
C PRO A 217 2.87 -9.22 5.33
N GLY A 218 2.43 -9.96 4.32
CA GLY A 218 1.15 -10.66 4.31
C GLY A 218 0.03 -9.94 3.55
N THR A 219 -1.22 -10.29 3.84
CA THR A 219 -2.44 -9.81 3.16
C THR A 219 -3.57 -9.48 4.15
N GLY A 220 -3.22 -9.03 5.35
CA GLY A 220 -4.18 -8.77 6.43
C GLY A 220 -4.89 -7.41 6.34
N ASP A 221 -5.77 -7.14 7.32
CA ASP A 221 -6.62 -5.93 7.38
C ASP A 221 -5.84 -4.61 7.36
N ILE A 222 -4.62 -4.61 7.88
CA ILE A 222 -3.74 -3.42 7.87
C ILE A 222 -3.39 -3.02 6.43
N HIS A 223 -3.08 -4.00 5.56
CA HIS A 223 -2.84 -3.76 4.13
C HIS A 223 -4.06 -3.15 3.46
N LEU A 224 -5.23 -3.74 3.69
CA LEU A 224 -6.49 -3.28 3.11
C LEU A 224 -6.79 -1.84 3.55
N SER A 225 -6.64 -1.53 4.82
CA SER A 225 -6.87 -0.20 5.36
C SER A 225 -5.92 0.84 4.73
N LEU A 226 -4.63 0.51 4.60
CA LEU A 226 -3.63 1.43 4.04
C LEU A 226 -3.88 1.67 2.55
N VAL A 227 -4.09 0.61 1.77
CA VAL A 227 -4.37 0.69 0.33
C VAL A 227 -5.63 1.49 0.01
N GLN A 228 -6.57 1.54 0.95
CA GLN A 228 -7.81 2.31 0.81
C GLN A 228 -7.64 3.79 1.18
N THR A 229 -6.72 4.07 2.10
CA THR A 229 -6.45 5.44 2.58
C THR A 229 -5.55 6.19 1.62
N VAL A 230 -4.56 5.52 1.01
CA VAL A 230 -3.57 6.12 0.13
C VAL A 230 -3.88 5.81 -1.33
N PRO A 231 -3.92 6.82 -2.22
CA PRO A 231 -4.23 6.62 -3.64
C PRO A 231 -3.03 5.99 -4.37
N LEU A 232 -2.88 4.67 -4.27
CA LEU A 232 -1.79 3.95 -4.93
C LEU A 232 -1.93 3.99 -6.46
N ASP A 233 -0.82 4.28 -7.14
CA ASP A 233 -0.71 4.18 -8.59
C ASP A 233 -0.30 2.79 -9.05
N GLY A 234 0.28 1.98 -8.16
CA GLY A 234 0.65 0.61 -8.44
C GLY A 234 1.28 -0.10 -7.25
N VAL A 235 1.52 -1.39 -7.42
CA VAL A 235 2.19 -2.23 -6.42
C VAL A 235 3.24 -3.13 -7.07
N VAL A 236 4.39 -3.25 -6.42
CA VAL A 236 5.43 -4.24 -6.72
C VAL A 236 5.31 -5.39 -5.72
N ILE A 237 5.31 -6.62 -6.20
CA ILE A 237 5.26 -7.83 -5.35
C ILE A 237 6.66 -8.45 -5.29
N VAL A 238 7.21 -8.56 -4.08
CA VAL A 238 8.51 -9.19 -3.84
C VAL A 238 8.31 -10.59 -3.28
N SER A 239 8.99 -11.57 -3.87
CA SER A 239 9.00 -12.95 -3.37
C SER A 239 10.35 -13.63 -3.63
N THR A 240 10.56 -14.78 -3.00
CA THR A 240 11.64 -15.73 -3.33
C THR A 240 11.09 -16.85 -4.21
N PRO A 241 11.94 -17.61 -4.95
CA PRO A 241 11.47 -18.64 -5.86
C PRO A 241 10.91 -19.92 -5.18
N GLN A 242 10.84 -19.97 -3.84
CA GLN A 242 10.28 -21.10 -3.09
C GLN A 242 8.77 -21.25 -3.29
N GLU A 243 8.28 -22.46 -3.50
CA GLU A 243 6.84 -22.73 -3.71
C GLU A 243 5.94 -22.15 -2.60
N VAL A 244 6.37 -22.24 -1.34
CA VAL A 244 5.62 -21.66 -0.21
C VAL A 244 5.50 -20.14 -0.33
N ALA A 245 6.57 -19.46 -0.73
CA ALA A 245 6.57 -18.01 -0.92
C ALA A 245 5.75 -17.61 -2.17
N LEU A 246 5.81 -18.41 -3.23
CA LEU A 246 5.03 -18.21 -4.46
C LEU A 246 3.53 -18.34 -4.22
N ALA A 247 3.11 -19.31 -3.39
CA ALA A 247 1.71 -19.47 -3.01
C ALA A 247 1.16 -18.21 -2.32
N ASP A 248 1.94 -17.60 -1.42
CA ASP A 248 1.55 -16.37 -0.72
C ASP A 248 1.67 -15.12 -1.63
N ALA A 249 2.67 -15.06 -2.50
CA ALA A 249 2.78 -14.00 -3.51
C ALA A 249 1.57 -13.99 -4.45
N ARG A 250 1.09 -15.16 -4.89
CA ARG A 250 -0.13 -15.31 -5.69
C ARG A 250 -1.36 -14.74 -4.97
N LYS A 251 -1.51 -14.99 -3.67
CA LYS A 251 -2.59 -14.40 -2.85
C LYS A 251 -2.47 -12.87 -2.81
N GLY A 252 -1.24 -12.34 -2.65
CA GLY A 252 -0.97 -10.91 -2.68
C GLY A 252 -1.40 -10.27 -4.00
N VAL A 253 -0.99 -10.83 -5.15
CA VAL A 253 -1.41 -10.35 -6.48
C VAL A 253 -2.94 -10.35 -6.60
N ASN A 254 -3.59 -11.45 -6.23
CA ASN A 254 -5.04 -11.56 -6.31
C ASN A 254 -5.76 -10.54 -5.41
N MET A 255 -5.22 -10.27 -4.21
CA MET A 255 -5.77 -9.26 -3.30
C MET A 255 -5.78 -7.87 -3.96
N PHE A 256 -4.67 -7.43 -4.58
CA PHE A 256 -4.60 -6.13 -5.23
C PHE A 256 -5.49 -6.03 -6.47
N LYS A 257 -5.81 -7.16 -7.11
CA LYS A 257 -6.74 -7.24 -8.26
C LYS A 257 -8.22 -7.27 -7.88
N LEU A 258 -8.58 -7.44 -6.60
CA LEU A 258 -9.99 -7.41 -6.18
C LEU A 258 -10.63 -6.09 -6.60
N ASP A 259 -11.85 -6.12 -7.12
CA ASP A 259 -12.61 -4.93 -7.58
C ASP A 259 -12.69 -3.84 -6.50
N THR A 260 -12.74 -4.24 -5.22
CA THR A 260 -12.78 -3.34 -4.07
C THR A 260 -11.45 -2.66 -3.78
N ILE A 261 -10.34 -3.15 -4.32
CA ILE A 261 -8.98 -2.62 -4.14
C ILE A 261 -8.48 -2.01 -5.44
N ASN A 262 -8.50 -2.81 -6.52
CA ASN A 262 -8.21 -2.42 -7.90
C ASN A 262 -6.94 -1.56 -8.04
N VAL A 263 -5.82 -2.06 -7.47
CA VAL A 263 -4.50 -1.44 -7.60
C VAL A 263 -3.72 -2.18 -8.69
N PRO A 264 -3.22 -1.49 -9.72
CA PRO A 264 -2.42 -2.12 -10.77
C PRO A 264 -1.16 -2.78 -10.23
N ILE A 265 -0.81 -3.95 -10.77
CA ILE A 265 0.47 -4.59 -10.49
C ILE A 265 1.52 -3.98 -11.42
N VAL A 266 2.54 -3.29 -10.88
CA VAL A 266 3.70 -2.81 -11.64
C VAL A 266 4.52 -4.00 -12.12
N GLY A 267 4.69 -4.98 -11.25
CA GLY A 267 5.35 -6.24 -11.57
C GLY A 267 5.82 -7.01 -10.36
N LEU A 268 6.47 -8.15 -10.61
CA LEU A 268 6.99 -9.06 -9.61
C LEU A 268 8.51 -9.08 -9.63
N VAL A 269 9.13 -9.09 -8.44
CA VAL A 269 10.59 -9.20 -8.24
C VAL A 269 10.92 -10.55 -7.61
N GLU A 270 11.84 -11.27 -8.23
CA GLU A 270 12.43 -12.48 -7.63
C GLU A 270 13.68 -12.11 -6.84
N ASN A 271 13.58 -12.08 -5.53
CA ASN A 271 14.71 -11.85 -4.64
C ASN A 271 15.34 -13.17 -4.21
N MET A 272 16.62 -13.14 -3.84
CA MET A 272 17.40 -14.33 -3.46
C MET A 272 17.40 -15.41 -4.56
N SER A 273 17.45 -14.99 -5.83
CA SER A 273 17.28 -15.89 -7.00
C SER A 273 18.40 -16.93 -7.11
N TRP A 274 19.63 -16.55 -6.82
CA TRP A 274 20.79 -17.45 -6.78
C TRP A 274 21.87 -16.90 -5.87
N PHE A 275 22.72 -17.79 -5.40
CA PHE A 275 23.95 -17.47 -4.69
C PHE A 275 25.16 -17.73 -5.60
N THR A 276 26.14 -16.82 -5.60
CA THR A 276 27.42 -16.98 -6.26
C THR A 276 28.52 -16.83 -5.21
N PRO A 277 29.29 -17.89 -4.88
CA PRO A 277 30.43 -17.82 -3.99
C PRO A 277 31.55 -16.93 -4.58
N ALA A 278 32.26 -16.21 -3.74
CA ALA A 278 33.38 -15.37 -4.19
C ALA A 278 34.50 -16.19 -4.86
N GLU A 279 34.69 -17.42 -4.41
CA GLU A 279 35.70 -18.36 -4.93
C GLU A 279 35.32 -18.96 -6.28
N LEU A 280 34.04 -18.91 -6.66
CA LEU A 280 33.49 -19.48 -7.89
C LEU A 280 32.54 -18.45 -8.57
N PRO A 281 33.08 -17.35 -9.10
CA PRO A 281 32.28 -16.22 -9.57
C PRO A 281 31.38 -16.54 -10.78
N ASP A 282 31.68 -17.59 -11.52
CA ASP A 282 30.90 -18.02 -12.68
C ASP A 282 29.77 -19.01 -12.31
N ASN A 283 29.72 -19.47 -11.05
CA ASN A 283 28.77 -20.49 -10.63
C ASN A 283 27.56 -19.85 -9.96
N LYS A 284 26.35 -20.29 -10.35
CA LYS A 284 25.09 -19.91 -9.73
C LYS A 284 24.45 -21.09 -9.03
N TYR A 285 24.20 -20.93 -7.73
CA TYR A 285 23.52 -21.94 -6.92
C TYR A 285 22.11 -21.46 -6.59
N TYR A 286 21.11 -22.17 -7.07
CA TYR A 286 19.70 -21.84 -6.90
C TYR A 286 19.14 -22.45 -5.61
N ILE A 287 19.57 -21.91 -4.46
CA ILE A 287 19.29 -22.46 -3.13
C ILE A 287 17.79 -22.54 -2.85
N PHE A 288 17.04 -21.54 -3.31
CA PHE A 288 15.60 -21.41 -3.08
C PHE A 288 14.74 -21.84 -4.27
N GLY A 289 15.31 -22.36 -5.33
CA GLY A 289 14.64 -22.66 -6.58
C GLY A 289 15.05 -21.72 -7.71
N ARG A 290 14.54 -21.94 -8.90
CA ARG A 290 14.91 -21.19 -10.11
C ARG A 290 13.70 -20.69 -10.85
N ASP A 291 13.70 -19.41 -11.22
CA ASP A 291 12.68 -18.76 -12.05
C ASP A 291 11.23 -18.87 -11.51
N GLY A 292 11.06 -19.14 -10.20
CA GLY A 292 9.74 -19.37 -9.62
C GLY A 292 8.81 -18.17 -9.74
N VAL A 293 9.31 -16.96 -9.39
CA VAL A 293 8.53 -15.73 -9.49
C VAL A 293 8.34 -15.30 -10.94
N LYS A 294 9.33 -15.53 -11.80
CA LYS A 294 9.22 -15.27 -13.24
C LYS A 294 8.11 -16.11 -13.86
N ASN A 295 8.05 -17.41 -13.52
CA ASN A 295 7.00 -18.31 -14.00
C ASN A 295 5.63 -17.93 -13.41
N LEU A 296 5.59 -17.49 -12.13
CA LEU A 296 4.38 -16.99 -11.51
C LEU A 296 3.85 -15.75 -12.23
N ALA A 297 4.73 -14.79 -12.54
CA ALA A 297 4.37 -13.57 -13.27
C ALA A 297 3.77 -13.90 -14.64
N ALA A 298 4.45 -14.77 -15.41
CA ALA A 298 3.95 -15.24 -16.71
C ALA A 298 2.58 -15.93 -16.59
N GLY A 299 2.40 -16.82 -15.59
CA GLY A 299 1.14 -17.53 -15.36
C GLY A 299 -0.01 -16.65 -14.89
N MET A 300 0.27 -15.46 -14.36
CA MET A 300 -0.73 -14.48 -13.94
C MET A 300 -0.89 -13.31 -14.93
N ASN A 301 -0.17 -13.35 -16.04
CA ASN A 301 -0.11 -12.29 -17.07
C ASN A 301 0.34 -10.94 -16.49
N GLU A 302 1.36 -10.98 -15.61
CA GLU A 302 1.97 -9.81 -14.99
C GLU A 302 3.41 -9.63 -15.45
N THR A 303 3.94 -8.41 -15.31
CA THR A 303 5.32 -8.10 -15.65
C THR A 303 6.29 -8.70 -14.65
N PHE A 304 7.35 -9.31 -15.12
CA PHE A 304 8.49 -9.72 -14.32
C PHE A 304 9.56 -8.62 -14.36
N LEU A 305 9.84 -8.01 -13.20
CA LEU A 305 10.75 -6.87 -13.10
C LEU A 305 12.23 -7.25 -13.02
N GLY A 306 12.55 -8.46 -12.56
CA GLY A 306 13.92 -8.92 -12.53
C GLY A 306 14.26 -9.84 -11.37
N HIS A 307 15.51 -10.30 -11.43
CA HIS A 307 16.12 -11.18 -10.42
C HIS A 307 17.11 -10.37 -9.57
N ILE A 308 17.06 -10.56 -8.26
CA ILE A 308 18.08 -10.04 -7.33
C ILE A 308 18.83 -11.20 -6.73
N PRO A 309 20.16 -11.28 -6.88
CA PRO A 309 20.96 -12.37 -6.33
C PRO A 309 21.02 -12.30 -4.79
N LEU A 310 21.23 -13.45 -4.16
CA LEU A 310 21.60 -13.56 -2.76
C LEU A 310 23.11 -13.32 -2.63
N VAL A 311 23.50 -12.16 -2.11
CA VAL A 311 24.90 -11.78 -1.97
C VAL A 311 25.15 -11.25 -0.56
N GLN A 312 26.27 -11.64 0.04
CA GLN A 312 26.69 -11.18 1.36
C GLN A 312 26.75 -9.65 1.44
N GLY A 313 27.23 -8.98 0.39
CA GLY A 313 27.33 -7.54 0.32
C GLY A 313 25.99 -6.79 0.39
N VAL A 314 24.86 -7.43 0.04
CA VAL A 314 23.51 -6.83 0.22
C VAL A 314 23.18 -6.74 1.70
N ARG A 315 23.46 -7.82 2.46
CA ARG A 315 23.25 -7.83 3.91
C ARG A 315 24.17 -6.80 4.59
N GLU A 316 25.46 -6.85 4.29
CA GLU A 316 26.45 -5.93 4.88
C GLU A 316 26.11 -4.47 4.59
N SER A 317 25.71 -4.16 3.37
CA SER A 317 25.25 -2.82 2.98
C SER A 317 24.04 -2.36 3.79
N GLY A 318 23.07 -3.23 3.99
CA GLY A 318 21.89 -2.96 4.81
C GLY A 318 22.26 -2.74 6.28
N ASP A 319 23.18 -3.54 6.83
CA ASP A 319 23.63 -3.45 8.23
C ASP A 319 24.42 -2.16 8.51
N VAL A 320 25.15 -1.64 7.52
CA VAL A 320 25.89 -0.37 7.64
C VAL A 320 25.11 0.86 7.16
N GLY A 321 23.80 0.69 6.84
CA GLY A 321 22.93 1.77 6.43
C GLY A 321 23.22 2.40 5.08
N ARG A 322 23.87 1.66 4.17
CA ARG A 322 24.18 2.10 2.82
C ARG A 322 23.60 1.12 1.79
N PRO A 323 22.44 1.38 1.19
CA PRO A 323 21.84 0.48 0.18
C PRO A 323 22.84 0.03 -0.89
N ALA A 324 22.79 -1.25 -1.26
CA ALA A 324 23.79 -1.89 -2.12
C ALA A 324 23.87 -1.26 -3.54
N VAL A 325 22.79 -0.62 -4.00
CA VAL A 325 22.75 0.11 -5.28
C VAL A 325 23.73 1.29 -5.35
N PHE A 326 24.19 1.79 -4.19
CA PHE A 326 25.22 2.84 -4.14
C PHE A 326 26.65 2.30 -4.20
N GLN A 327 26.83 0.99 -4.25
CA GLN A 327 28.13 0.38 -4.55
C GLN A 327 28.37 0.47 -6.06
N GLU A 328 29.56 0.89 -6.47
CA GLU A 328 29.89 1.01 -7.87
C GLU A 328 30.36 -0.34 -8.45
N ASN A 329 29.86 -0.66 -9.65
CA ASN A 329 30.30 -1.80 -10.46
C ASN A 329 30.21 -3.19 -9.80
N THR A 330 29.35 -3.35 -8.79
CA THR A 330 29.07 -4.68 -8.23
C THR A 330 27.94 -5.35 -9.01
N PRO A 331 27.94 -6.70 -9.14
CA PRO A 331 26.85 -7.43 -9.78
C PRO A 331 25.47 -7.12 -9.15
N THR A 332 25.45 -6.84 -7.86
CA THR A 332 24.25 -6.49 -7.12
C THR A 332 23.75 -5.09 -7.49
N ALA A 333 24.64 -4.11 -7.53
CA ALA A 333 24.26 -2.75 -7.94
C ALA A 333 23.70 -2.74 -9.36
N LEU A 334 24.34 -3.46 -10.29
CA LEU A 334 23.88 -3.62 -11.67
C LEU A 334 22.48 -4.30 -11.73
N ALA A 335 22.24 -5.31 -10.89
CA ALA A 335 20.92 -5.95 -10.82
C ALA A 335 19.83 -4.98 -10.33
N PHE A 336 20.12 -4.13 -9.34
CA PHE A 336 19.20 -3.12 -8.88
C PHE A 336 19.03 -1.95 -9.88
N GLU A 337 20.07 -1.55 -10.58
CA GLU A 337 19.97 -0.54 -11.64
C GLU A 337 19.07 -1.01 -12.79
N GLU A 338 19.19 -2.27 -13.19
CA GLU A 338 18.30 -2.87 -14.19
C GLU A 338 16.86 -2.98 -13.68
N LEU A 339 16.67 -3.37 -12.41
CA LEU A 339 15.35 -3.36 -11.76
C LEU A 339 14.72 -1.96 -11.82
N VAL A 340 15.48 -0.91 -11.49
CA VAL A 340 15.02 0.49 -11.54
C VAL A 340 14.60 0.87 -12.96
N ARG A 341 15.41 0.52 -13.97
CA ARG A 341 15.12 0.81 -15.37
C ARG A 341 13.79 0.20 -15.80
N ILE A 342 13.60 -1.09 -15.57
CA ILE A 342 12.36 -1.81 -15.93
C ILE A 342 11.18 -1.27 -15.12
N PHE A 343 11.36 -1.01 -13.83
CA PHE A 343 10.32 -0.44 -12.96
C PHE A 343 9.82 0.92 -13.49
N VAL A 344 10.71 1.82 -13.86
CA VAL A 344 10.34 3.15 -14.41
C VAL A 344 9.56 3.00 -15.74
N GLU A 345 10.00 2.09 -16.60
CA GLU A 345 9.31 1.80 -17.87
C GLU A 345 7.88 1.30 -17.62
N GLU A 346 7.70 0.33 -16.71
CA GLU A 346 6.38 -0.25 -16.41
C GLU A 346 5.44 0.75 -15.72
N VAL A 347 5.94 1.59 -14.81
CA VAL A 347 5.14 2.66 -14.21
C VAL A 347 4.63 3.62 -15.29
N ASN A 348 5.46 3.98 -16.27
CA ASN A 348 5.06 4.83 -17.39
C ASN A 348 4.02 4.14 -18.30
N VAL A 349 4.17 2.85 -18.55
CA VAL A 349 3.18 2.04 -19.31
C VAL A 349 1.83 2.03 -18.60
N LEU A 350 1.81 1.81 -17.29
CA LEU A 350 0.57 1.83 -16.49
C LEU A 350 -0.12 3.20 -16.55
N LYS A 351 0.63 4.28 -16.45
CA LYS A 351 0.09 5.64 -16.61
C LYS A 351 -0.53 5.88 -17.97
N ALA A 352 0.16 5.49 -19.03
CA ALA A 352 -0.33 5.63 -20.39
C ALA A 352 -1.64 4.85 -20.59
N ARG A 353 -1.72 3.61 -20.06
CA ARG A 353 -2.95 2.80 -20.09
C ARG A 353 -4.10 3.47 -19.33
N LYS A 354 -3.81 4.06 -18.16
CA LYS A 354 -4.81 4.77 -17.34
C LYS A 354 -5.35 6.00 -18.11
N ALA A 355 -4.48 6.82 -18.70
CA ALA A 355 -4.86 7.99 -19.48
C ALA A 355 -5.75 7.64 -20.68
N LEU A 356 -5.45 6.54 -21.39
CA LEU A 356 -6.26 6.06 -22.52
C LEU A 356 -7.65 5.55 -22.08
N LYS A 357 -7.77 4.95 -20.90
CA LYS A 357 -9.08 4.55 -20.33
C LYS A 357 -9.93 5.78 -20.03
N THR A 358 -9.39 6.75 -19.32
CA THR A 358 -10.11 7.99 -18.96
C THR A 358 -10.60 8.76 -20.19
N GLN A 359 -9.82 8.78 -21.29
CA GLN A 359 -10.27 9.39 -22.55
C GLN A 359 -11.43 8.64 -23.22
N LYS A 360 -11.49 7.31 -23.11
CA LYS A 360 -12.57 6.51 -23.69
C LYS A 360 -13.88 6.63 -22.90
N ASP A 361 -13.78 6.77 -21.60
CA ASP A 361 -14.94 6.86 -20.70
C ASP A 361 -15.52 8.29 -20.66
N GLY A 362 -14.70 9.31 -20.92
CA GLY A 362 -15.13 10.72 -21.05
C GLY A 362 -15.79 11.10 -22.40
N VAL A 363 -15.85 10.16 -23.35
CA VAL A 363 -16.49 10.34 -24.70
C VAL A 363 -17.86 9.66 -24.76
N LYS A 364 -18.34 9.06 -23.65
CA LYS A 364 -19.70 8.56 -23.52
C LYS A 364 -20.53 9.54 -22.68
#